data_97394d96a67cff7d7ac5e370d058a8ff
#
_entry.id   97394d96a67cff7d7ac5e370d058a8ff
#
_cell.length_a   1.000
_cell.length_b   1.000
_cell.length_c   1.000
_cell.angle_alpha   90.00
_cell.angle_beta   90.00
_cell.angle_gamma   90.00
#
_symmetry.space_group_name_H-M   'P 1'
#
loop_
_entity.id
_entity.type
_entity.pdbx_description
1 polymer ?
#
loop_
_entity_poly.entity_id
_entity_poly.type
_entity_poly.pdbx_seq_one_letter_code
_entity_poly.pdbx_strand_id
1 'polypeptide(L)'
;MLALDGGGIRGLVTLGILEKIEKLVKGKTGGKLCDYFDYIAGTSTGAIIAAGLSRGLTTADLIEFYTSSGKQMFDPAWLLERIKYLYTADPLKAQLQDVFGRDTNLEPDNLKCLFLAVTKNVTTDSPWPISSNPDAKYNDPARKDCNLRIPLWQLVRASTAAPVYFPPEVVQWDPTDQSKTFVFVDGGVTPYNNPAFLLYKMATEPAYRLNWKKGEDNLLIISIGTGAAESLGATATRPNKNIVSTVAGLPGELMYGIQVDQDVNCRTIGRCTFGAHLDREITDLVPRQLREGMTLEEQYAAPSVPLSTNLGRHFLYARYNADLSDAGLKTLGFPQVDTASVQKMDAVGNIPILLEIGRAAAQAVKTDHFGSFP
;
A
#
# COMPACT_ATOMS: atom_id res chain seq x y z
N MET A 1 -3.24 -12.23 4.25
CA MET A 1 -2.98 -10.80 4.55
C MET A 1 -2.87 -10.01 3.26
N LEU A 2 -3.31 -8.75 3.25
CA LEU A 2 -3.26 -7.85 2.09
C LEU A 2 -2.55 -6.55 2.47
N ALA A 3 -1.55 -6.13 1.68
CA ALA A 3 -0.78 -4.90 1.90
C ALA A 3 -0.89 -3.98 0.67
N LEU A 4 -1.27 -2.72 0.89
CA LEU A 4 -1.60 -1.74 -0.13
C LEU A 4 -0.71 -0.50 0.01
N ASP A 5 0.02 -0.18 -1.06
CA ASP A 5 0.96 0.94 -1.08
C ASP A 5 0.26 2.30 -1.12
N GLY A 6 0.97 3.32 -0.66
CA GLY A 6 0.65 4.72 -0.91
C GLY A 6 0.97 5.16 -2.33
N GLY A 7 0.26 6.19 -2.84
CA GLY A 7 0.50 6.71 -4.18
C GLY A 7 -0.55 7.67 -4.74
N GLY A 8 -1.37 8.31 -3.91
CA GLY A 8 -2.37 9.30 -4.33
C GLY A 8 -3.40 8.73 -5.29
N ILE A 9 -3.74 9.46 -6.37
CA ILE A 9 -4.76 9.03 -7.35
C ILE A 9 -4.40 7.70 -8.04
N ARG A 10 -3.12 7.30 -8.03
CA ARG A 10 -2.67 6.02 -8.57
C ARG A 10 -3.19 4.79 -7.80
N GLY A 11 -3.89 4.99 -6.67
CA GLY A 11 -4.69 3.94 -6.02
C GLY A 11 -5.69 3.25 -6.97
N LEU A 12 -6.05 3.90 -8.09
CA LEU A 12 -6.86 3.28 -9.16
C LEU A 12 -6.14 2.11 -9.85
N VAL A 13 -4.81 2.13 -9.96
CA VAL A 13 -4.02 0.99 -10.44
C VAL A 13 -4.18 -0.18 -9.47
N THR A 14 -4.06 0.09 -8.17
CA THR A 14 -4.30 -0.90 -7.10
C THR A 14 -5.70 -1.49 -7.19
N LEU A 15 -6.73 -0.65 -7.37
CA LEU A 15 -8.12 -1.08 -7.48
C LEU A 15 -8.36 -1.95 -8.73
N GLY A 16 -7.74 -1.62 -9.88
CA GLY A 16 -7.81 -2.45 -11.08
C GLY A 16 -7.24 -3.87 -10.86
N ILE A 17 -6.16 -3.98 -10.07
CA ILE A 17 -5.59 -5.29 -9.69
C ILE A 17 -6.50 -6.01 -8.69
N LEU A 18 -7.00 -5.30 -7.68
CA LEU A 18 -7.90 -5.85 -6.66
C LEU A 18 -9.21 -6.38 -7.27
N GLU A 19 -9.76 -5.72 -8.29
CA GLU A 19 -10.96 -6.19 -9.01
C GLU A 19 -10.78 -7.61 -9.57
N LYS A 20 -9.60 -7.95 -10.06
CA LYS A 20 -9.27 -9.30 -10.52
C LYS A 20 -9.15 -10.29 -9.37
N ILE A 21 -8.49 -9.90 -8.28
CA ILE A 21 -8.34 -10.74 -7.09
C ILE A 21 -9.72 -11.01 -6.48
N GLU A 22 -10.57 -9.99 -6.33
CA GLU A 22 -11.94 -10.16 -5.82
C GLU A 22 -12.75 -11.17 -6.64
N LYS A 23 -12.64 -11.10 -7.97
CA LYS A 23 -13.27 -12.08 -8.86
C LYS A 23 -12.72 -13.50 -8.69
N LEU A 24 -11.43 -13.65 -8.43
CA LEU A 24 -10.81 -14.97 -8.22
C LEU A 24 -11.24 -15.61 -6.89
N VAL A 25 -11.35 -14.82 -5.82
CA VAL A 25 -11.71 -15.33 -4.49
C VAL A 25 -13.23 -15.44 -4.28
N LYS A 26 -14.04 -14.84 -5.16
CA LYS A 26 -15.51 -14.78 -5.05
C LYS A 26 -16.19 -16.15 -4.87
N GLY A 27 -15.68 -17.18 -5.54
CA GLY A 27 -16.24 -18.52 -5.45
C GLY A 27 -16.05 -19.22 -4.10
N LYS A 28 -15.24 -18.65 -3.20
CA LYS A 28 -14.76 -19.27 -1.96
C LYS A 28 -15.22 -18.57 -0.69
N THR A 29 -15.52 -17.27 -0.76
CA THR A 29 -15.71 -16.42 0.43
C THR A 29 -16.99 -15.57 0.41
N GLY A 30 -17.95 -15.88 -0.44
CA GLY A 30 -19.17 -15.06 -0.54
C GLY A 30 -18.97 -13.75 -1.31
N GLY A 31 -17.73 -13.38 -1.69
CA GLY A 31 -17.48 -12.36 -2.71
C GLY A 31 -16.82 -11.07 -2.28
N LYS A 32 -16.43 -10.92 -1.03
CA LYS A 32 -15.73 -9.71 -0.56
C LYS A 32 -14.29 -10.04 -0.15
N LEU A 33 -13.38 -9.10 -0.35
CA LEU A 33 -11.97 -9.28 0.00
C LEU A 33 -11.76 -9.38 1.51
N CYS A 34 -12.58 -8.74 2.34
CA CYS A 34 -12.53 -8.87 3.79
C CYS A 34 -12.97 -10.26 4.31
N ASP A 35 -13.64 -11.07 3.49
CA ASP A 35 -13.98 -12.44 3.84
C ASP A 35 -12.84 -13.42 3.51
N TYR A 36 -11.88 -12.97 2.70
CA TYR A 36 -10.70 -13.74 2.30
C TYR A 36 -9.44 -13.33 3.05
N PHE A 37 -9.25 -12.03 3.28
CA PHE A 37 -8.07 -11.50 3.96
C PHE A 37 -8.40 -11.16 5.42
N ASP A 38 -7.75 -11.86 6.35
CA ASP A 38 -7.94 -11.65 7.80
C ASP A 38 -7.35 -10.33 8.30
N TYR A 39 -6.34 -9.78 7.59
CA TYR A 39 -5.68 -8.53 7.96
C TYR A 39 -5.30 -7.72 6.71
N ILE A 40 -5.81 -6.50 6.62
CA ILE A 40 -5.59 -5.58 5.49
C ILE A 40 -4.85 -4.34 5.97
N ALA A 41 -3.71 -4.07 5.38
CA ALA A 41 -2.87 -2.91 5.68
C ALA A 41 -2.80 -1.93 4.51
N GLY A 42 -2.71 -0.64 4.81
CA GLY A 42 -2.51 0.37 3.80
C GLY A 42 -1.78 1.61 4.31
N THR A 43 -1.16 2.32 3.37
CA THR A 43 -0.54 3.62 3.60
C THR A 43 -1.13 4.63 2.64
N SER A 44 -1.48 5.84 3.10
CA SER A 44 -2.01 6.89 2.23
C SER A 44 -3.26 6.43 1.45
N THR A 45 -3.27 6.52 0.14
CA THR A 45 -4.35 5.98 -0.70
C THR A 45 -4.61 4.50 -0.44
N GLY A 46 -3.56 3.72 -0.14
CA GLY A 46 -3.70 2.33 0.30
C GLY A 46 -4.49 2.20 1.60
N ALA A 47 -4.38 3.17 2.54
CA ALA A 47 -5.17 3.17 3.77
C ALA A 47 -6.66 3.47 3.51
N ILE A 48 -6.99 4.32 2.52
CA ILE A 48 -8.38 4.54 2.08
C ILE A 48 -8.98 3.20 1.59
N ILE A 49 -8.25 2.53 0.69
CA ILE A 49 -8.70 1.26 0.12
C ILE A 49 -8.81 0.18 1.20
N ALA A 50 -7.77 0.04 2.05
CA ALA A 50 -7.76 -0.92 3.15
C ALA A 50 -8.92 -0.73 4.13
N ALA A 51 -9.20 0.52 4.52
CA ALA A 51 -10.32 0.86 5.40
C ALA A 51 -11.67 0.49 4.77
N GLY A 52 -11.86 0.83 3.48
CA GLY A 52 -13.08 0.49 2.75
C GLY A 52 -13.29 -1.02 2.66
N LEU A 53 -12.25 -1.76 2.27
CA LEU A 53 -12.32 -3.22 2.21
C LEU A 53 -12.61 -3.83 3.60
N SER A 54 -11.91 -3.38 4.65
CA SER A 54 -12.14 -3.88 6.02
C SER A 54 -13.53 -3.54 6.56
N ARG A 55 -14.17 -2.49 6.04
CA ARG A 55 -15.60 -2.16 6.30
C ARG A 55 -16.57 -3.05 5.50
N GLY A 56 -16.06 -3.81 4.54
CA GLY A 56 -16.87 -4.67 3.67
C GLY A 56 -17.37 -3.97 2.39
N LEU A 57 -16.73 -2.86 1.98
CA LEU A 57 -16.94 -2.31 0.64
C LEU A 57 -16.31 -3.24 -0.39
N THR A 58 -16.90 -3.27 -1.59
CA THR A 58 -16.36 -3.98 -2.75
C THR A 58 -15.33 -3.12 -3.48
N THR A 59 -14.56 -3.74 -4.37
CA THR A 59 -13.68 -2.98 -5.28
C THR A 59 -14.48 -2.03 -6.18
N ALA A 60 -15.69 -2.40 -6.57
CA ALA A 60 -16.58 -1.55 -7.37
C ALA A 60 -16.99 -0.29 -6.60
N ASP A 61 -17.39 -0.40 -5.32
CA ASP A 61 -17.73 0.75 -4.47
C ASP A 61 -16.55 1.72 -4.36
N LEU A 62 -15.33 1.18 -4.20
CA LEU A 62 -14.11 1.98 -4.08
C LEU A 62 -13.73 2.64 -5.42
N ILE A 63 -13.89 1.95 -6.55
CA ILE A 63 -13.68 2.53 -7.89
C ILE A 63 -14.65 3.69 -8.10
N GLU A 64 -15.93 3.52 -7.75
CA GLU A 64 -16.93 4.58 -7.83
C GLU A 64 -16.53 5.78 -6.96
N PHE A 65 -16.09 5.54 -5.72
CA PHE A 65 -15.59 6.59 -4.84
C PHE A 65 -14.42 7.36 -5.44
N TYR A 66 -13.41 6.69 -6.01
CA TYR A 66 -12.26 7.35 -6.64
C TYR A 66 -12.62 8.08 -7.93
N THR A 67 -13.54 7.56 -8.72
CA THR A 67 -13.96 8.18 -9.99
C THR A 67 -14.87 9.38 -9.77
N SER A 68 -15.74 9.35 -8.77
CA SER A 68 -16.65 10.45 -8.43
C SER A 68 -15.98 11.56 -7.62
N SER A 69 -15.15 11.19 -6.66
CA SER A 69 -14.58 12.12 -5.66
C SER A 69 -13.09 12.40 -5.87
N GLY A 70 -12.38 11.60 -6.69
CA GLY A 70 -10.93 11.68 -6.85
C GLY A 70 -10.44 13.04 -7.33
N LYS A 71 -11.18 13.72 -8.20
CA LYS A 71 -10.85 15.07 -8.63
C LYS A 71 -10.85 16.06 -7.45
N GLN A 72 -11.85 15.98 -6.57
CA GLN A 72 -11.93 16.85 -5.40
C GLN A 72 -10.88 16.50 -4.34
N MET A 73 -10.49 15.24 -4.23
CA MET A 73 -9.52 14.76 -3.26
C MET A 73 -8.07 15.07 -3.62
N PHE A 74 -7.71 15.05 -4.91
CA PHE A 74 -6.32 15.06 -5.36
C PHE A 74 -5.96 16.20 -6.33
N ASP A 75 -6.87 17.14 -6.65
CA ASP A 75 -6.60 18.24 -7.59
C ASP A 75 -5.69 19.31 -6.96
N PRO A 76 -4.48 19.53 -7.50
CA PRO A 76 -3.54 20.54 -6.97
C PRO A 76 -4.04 21.98 -7.09
N ALA A 77 -4.78 22.30 -8.16
CA ALA A 77 -5.29 23.65 -8.39
C ALA A 77 -6.24 24.07 -7.27
N TRP A 78 -7.07 23.13 -6.83
CA TRP A 78 -7.97 23.30 -5.72
C TRP A 78 -7.21 23.41 -4.37
N LEU A 79 -6.09 22.69 -4.19
CA LEU A 79 -5.21 22.78 -3.02
C LEU A 79 -4.51 24.16 -2.91
N LEU A 80 -4.06 24.73 -4.04
CA LEU A 80 -3.42 26.05 -4.07
C LEU A 80 -4.36 27.19 -3.71
N GLU A 81 -5.64 27.12 -4.08
CA GLU A 81 -6.67 28.06 -3.62
C GLU A 81 -6.88 28.00 -2.11
N ARG A 82 -6.72 26.84 -1.48
CA ARG A 82 -6.81 26.64 -0.03
C ARG A 82 -5.65 27.22 0.77
N ILE A 83 -4.43 27.21 0.23
CA ILE A 83 -3.27 27.83 0.90
C ILE A 83 -3.53 29.33 1.14
N LYS A 84 -4.35 29.95 0.29
CA LYS A 84 -4.80 31.35 0.45
C LYS A 84 -5.87 31.54 1.53
N TYR A 85 -6.61 30.48 1.90
CA TYR A 85 -7.72 30.54 2.87
C TYR A 85 -7.57 29.43 3.91
N LEU A 86 -6.76 29.67 4.90
CA LEU A 86 -6.31 28.75 5.98
C LEU A 86 -7.43 28.05 6.81
N TYR A 87 -8.71 28.20 6.49
CA TYR A 87 -9.83 27.72 7.33
C TYR A 87 -11.07 27.21 6.59
N THR A 88 -11.01 26.86 5.32
CA THR A 88 -12.19 26.27 4.65
C THR A 88 -12.21 24.75 4.78
N ALA A 89 -13.42 24.17 4.83
CA ALA A 89 -13.69 22.75 5.03
C ALA A 89 -12.77 21.84 4.18
N ASP A 90 -12.19 20.82 4.79
CA ASP A 90 -11.36 19.83 4.12
C ASP A 90 -12.25 18.85 3.34
N PRO A 91 -12.32 18.90 1.98
CA PRO A 91 -13.20 18.00 1.23
C PRO A 91 -12.77 16.54 1.34
N LEU A 92 -11.47 16.24 1.44
CA LEU A 92 -11.05 14.89 1.70
C LEU A 92 -11.64 14.39 3.03
N LYS A 93 -11.62 15.22 4.08
CA LYS A 93 -12.27 14.93 5.35
C LYS A 93 -13.77 14.65 5.17
N ALA A 94 -14.48 15.52 4.46
CA ALA A 94 -15.92 15.36 4.22
C ALA A 94 -16.21 14.05 3.47
N GLN A 95 -15.48 13.77 2.40
CA GLN A 95 -15.60 12.53 1.62
C GLN A 95 -15.32 11.28 2.47
N LEU A 96 -14.29 11.30 3.32
CA LEU A 96 -13.98 10.18 4.21
C LEU A 96 -15.06 9.97 5.28
N GLN A 97 -15.65 11.07 5.78
CA GLN A 97 -16.77 10.99 6.72
C GLN A 97 -18.04 10.44 6.07
N ASP A 98 -18.29 10.77 4.81
CA ASP A 98 -19.45 10.26 4.07
C ASP A 98 -19.31 8.75 3.79
N VAL A 99 -18.10 8.28 3.42
CA VAL A 99 -17.85 6.86 3.11
C VAL A 99 -17.75 6.00 4.36
N PHE A 100 -17.03 6.45 5.38
CA PHE A 100 -16.74 5.63 6.57
C PHE A 100 -17.70 5.87 7.72
N GLY A 101 -18.46 6.96 7.71
CA GLY A 101 -19.26 7.41 8.84
C GLY A 101 -18.45 8.28 9.81
N ARG A 102 -19.12 9.28 10.39
CA ARG A 102 -18.47 10.25 11.30
C ARG A 102 -18.06 9.62 12.63
N ASP A 103 -18.88 8.69 13.12
CA ASP A 103 -18.72 8.09 14.45
C ASP A 103 -18.14 6.66 14.38
N THR A 104 -17.90 6.14 13.19
CA THR A 104 -17.26 4.82 13.00
C THR A 104 -15.81 4.89 13.47
N ASN A 105 -15.45 4.04 14.42
CA ASN A 105 -14.11 3.93 14.99
C ASN A 105 -13.47 2.57 14.64
N LEU A 106 -12.31 2.26 15.26
CA LEU A 106 -11.55 1.03 14.99
C LEU A 106 -12.02 -0.17 15.81
N GLU A 107 -13.11 -0.08 16.56
CA GLU A 107 -13.62 -1.20 17.33
C GLU A 107 -13.98 -2.39 16.42
N PRO A 108 -13.78 -3.64 16.88
CA PRO A 108 -13.98 -4.85 16.06
C PRO A 108 -15.35 -4.95 15.42
N ASP A 109 -16.40 -4.49 16.10
CA ASP A 109 -17.79 -4.54 15.59
C ASP A 109 -18.00 -3.65 14.34
N ASN A 110 -17.13 -2.68 14.13
CA ASN A 110 -17.17 -1.79 12.98
C ASN A 110 -16.43 -2.32 11.74
N LEU A 111 -15.63 -3.36 11.89
CA LEU A 111 -14.76 -3.90 10.84
C LEU A 111 -15.04 -5.39 10.62
N LYS A 112 -14.90 -5.87 9.40
CA LYS A 112 -15.10 -7.28 9.02
C LYS A 112 -13.85 -8.12 9.16
N CYS A 113 -12.67 -7.49 9.10
CA CYS A 113 -11.36 -8.09 9.30
C CYS A 113 -10.43 -7.07 9.97
N LEU A 114 -9.25 -7.49 10.39
CA LEU A 114 -8.26 -6.59 10.97
C LEU A 114 -7.81 -5.53 9.95
N PHE A 115 -7.64 -4.31 10.43
CA PHE A 115 -7.21 -3.16 9.67
C PHE A 115 -5.93 -2.57 10.24
N LEU A 116 -5.02 -2.11 9.37
CA LEU A 116 -3.81 -1.37 9.72
C LEU A 116 -3.66 -0.16 8.81
N ALA A 117 -3.52 1.02 9.41
CA ALA A 117 -3.06 2.21 8.71
C ALA A 117 -1.69 2.66 9.22
N VAL A 118 -0.82 3.06 8.29
CA VAL A 118 0.47 3.64 8.63
C VAL A 118 0.38 5.16 8.60
N THR A 119 0.84 5.81 9.67
CA THR A 119 0.96 7.27 9.78
C THR A 119 2.36 7.65 10.23
N LYS A 120 2.77 8.90 10.00
CA LYS A 120 3.95 9.50 10.62
C LYS A 120 3.50 10.48 11.69
N ASN A 121 3.83 10.21 12.94
CA ASN A 121 3.65 11.17 14.04
C ASN A 121 4.85 12.13 14.05
N VAL A 122 4.63 13.40 13.71
CA VAL A 122 5.68 14.41 13.67
C VAL A 122 5.96 15.01 15.05
N THR A 123 5.03 14.87 16.03
CA THR A 123 5.26 15.27 17.40
C THR A 123 6.33 14.41 18.08
N THR A 124 6.37 13.11 17.75
CA THR A 124 7.34 12.14 18.29
C THR A 124 8.43 11.74 17.29
N ASP A 125 8.35 12.28 16.07
CA ASP A 125 9.23 11.98 14.94
C ASP A 125 9.35 10.47 14.64
N SER A 126 8.24 9.73 14.69
CA SER A 126 8.22 8.28 14.52
C SER A 126 7.07 7.77 13.65
N PRO A 127 7.25 6.63 12.94
CA PRO A 127 6.13 5.93 12.30
C PRO A 127 5.15 5.42 13.36
N TRP A 128 3.86 5.63 13.13
CA TRP A 128 2.81 5.05 13.95
C TRP A 128 1.93 4.14 13.09
N PRO A 129 2.18 2.82 13.10
CA PRO A 129 1.25 1.83 12.58
C PRO A 129 0.11 1.65 13.58
N ILE A 130 -1.10 1.98 13.19
CA ILE A 130 -2.27 1.90 14.06
C ILE A 130 -3.18 0.81 13.52
N SER A 131 -3.39 -0.21 14.36
CA SER A 131 -4.14 -1.42 14.03
C SER A 131 -5.43 -1.51 14.84
N SER A 132 -6.44 -2.14 14.25
CA SER A 132 -7.67 -2.55 14.93
C SER A 132 -7.54 -3.82 15.76
N ASN A 133 -6.33 -4.41 15.87
CA ASN A 133 -6.11 -5.59 16.72
C ASN A 133 -6.49 -5.30 18.18
N PRO A 134 -7.55 -5.95 18.73
CA PRO A 134 -8.02 -5.64 20.08
C PRO A 134 -7.01 -5.96 21.19
N ASP A 135 -6.10 -6.91 20.95
CA ASP A 135 -5.11 -7.34 21.92
C ASP A 135 -3.86 -6.44 21.93
N ALA A 136 -3.71 -5.50 21.00
CA ALA A 136 -2.55 -4.63 20.94
C ALA A 136 -2.44 -3.75 22.19
N LYS A 137 -1.20 -3.47 22.61
CA LYS A 137 -0.89 -2.76 23.86
C LYS A 137 -1.67 -1.45 24.07
N TYR A 138 -1.90 -0.69 22.99
CA TYR A 138 -2.57 0.60 23.05
C TYR A 138 -4.06 0.55 22.69
N ASN A 139 -4.61 -0.66 22.57
CA ASN A 139 -6.01 -0.92 22.20
C ASN A 139 -6.85 -1.41 23.38
N ASP A 140 -6.29 -1.43 24.59
CA ASP A 140 -7.00 -1.76 25.82
C ASP A 140 -8.14 -0.74 26.06
N PRO A 141 -9.42 -1.17 26.12
CA PRO A 141 -10.57 -0.30 26.35
C PRO A 141 -10.54 0.46 27.69
N ALA A 142 -9.78 -0.03 28.69
CA ALA A 142 -9.60 0.64 29.98
C ALA A 142 -8.74 1.93 29.86
N ARG A 143 -7.97 2.05 28.80
CA ARG A 143 -7.15 3.25 28.55
C ARG A 143 -8.00 4.40 28.04
N LYS A 144 -7.75 5.62 28.52
CA LYS A 144 -8.36 6.84 27.98
C LYS A 144 -7.84 7.19 26.58
N ASP A 145 -6.56 6.86 26.32
CA ASP A 145 -5.86 7.01 25.04
C ASP A 145 -5.91 5.72 24.19
N CYS A 146 -7.02 4.97 24.23
CA CYS A 146 -7.22 3.75 23.47
C CYS A 146 -7.35 4.04 21.95
N ASN A 147 -6.49 3.41 21.12
CA ASN A 147 -6.51 3.62 19.67
C ASN A 147 -7.84 3.18 19.02
N LEU A 148 -8.55 2.21 19.60
CA LEU A 148 -9.81 1.72 19.03
C LEU A 148 -10.91 2.79 18.97
N ARG A 149 -10.79 3.87 19.78
CA ARG A 149 -11.75 4.98 19.82
C ARG A 149 -11.53 6.05 18.75
N ILE A 150 -10.41 5.96 18.02
CA ILE A 150 -10.13 6.93 16.96
C ILE A 150 -11.15 6.76 15.84
N PRO A 151 -11.79 7.82 15.35
CA PRO A 151 -12.64 7.75 14.18
C PRO A 151 -11.87 7.22 12.98
N LEU A 152 -12.41 6.22 12.29
CA LEU A 152 -11.76 5.59 11.13
C LEU A 152 -11.41 6.61 10.06
N TRP A 153 -12.33 7.54 9.74
CA TRP A 153 -12.07 8.60 8.78
C TRP A 153 -10.88 9.47 9.19
N GLN A 154 -10.71 9.74 10.49
CA GLN A 154 -9.63 10.60 10.99
C GLN A 154 -8.27 9.89 10.92
N LEU A 155 -8.23 8.61 11.24
CA LEU A 155 -7.01 7.82 11.06
C LEU A 155 -6.60 7.72 9.59
N VAL A 156 -7.55 7.47 8.69
CA VAL A 156 -7.30 7.46 7.24
C VAL A 156 -6.84 8.83 6.76
N ARG A 157 -7.47 9.92 7.27
CA ARG A 157 -7.05 11.29 6.95
C ARG A 157 -5.62 11.58 7.42
N ALA A 158 -5.23 11.11 8.60
CA ALA A 158 -3.86 11.21 9.12
C ALA A 158 -2.87 10.48 8.21
N SER A 159 -3.22 9.26 7.75
CA SER A 159 -2.41 8.47 6.84
C SER A 159 -2.26 9.11 5.45
N THR A 160 -3.20 9.95 5.03
CA THR A 160 -3.22 10.62 3.70
C THR A 160 -2.76 12.07 3.73
N ALA A 161 -2.29 12.57 4.87
CA ALA A 161 -1.82 13.95 5.04
C ALA A 161 -0.44 14.17 4.40
N ALA A 162 -0.32 13.95 3.07
CA ALA A 162 0.94 14.06 2.34
C ALA A 162 1.51 15.48 2.43
N PRO A 163 2.75 15.65 2.94
CA PRO A 163 3.40 16.96 3.00
C PRO A 163 3.39 17.63 1.61
N VAL A 164 3.27 18.94 1.57
CA VAL A 164 3.12 19.77 0.35
C VAL A 164 1.70 19.71 -0.25
N TYR A 165 0.99 18.57 -0.17
CA TYR A 165 -0.34 18.42 -0.74
C TYR A 165 -1.47 18.72 0.25
N PHE A 166 -1.30 18.28 1.52
CA PHE A 166 -2.34 18.39 2.54
C PHE A 166 -1.78 18.95 3.86
N PRO A 167 -2.60 19.71 4.61
CA PRO A 167 -2.25 20.08 5.98
C PRO A 167 -2.15 18.81 6.84
N PRO A 168 -1.25 18.81 7.85
CA PRO A 168 -1.19 17.74 8.83
C PRO A 168 -2.53 17.52 9.53
N GLU A 169 -2.80 16.28 9.94
CA GLU A 169 -3.96 15.98 10.78
C GLU A 169 -3.58 16.08 12.25
N VAL A 170 -4.40 16.80 13.01
CA VAL A 170 -4.21 16.96 14.46
C VAL A 170 -5.25 16.10 15.17
N VAL A 171 -4.78 15.16 15.97
CA VAL A 171 -5.64 14.22 16.70
C VAL A 171 -5.39 14.34 18.19
N GLN A 172 -6.45 14.65 18.94
CA GLN A 172 -6.43 14.56 20.40
C GLN A 172 -6.81 13.14 20.81
N TRP A 173 -5.80 12.36 21.24
CA TRP A 173 -5.94 10.92 21.54
C TRP A 173 -6.70 10.68 22.84
N ASP A 174 -6.48 11.50 23.86
CA ASP A 174 -7.26 11.50 25.09
C ASP A 174 -8.07 12.81 25.18
N PRO A 175 -9.39 12.73 25.12
CA PRO A 175 -10.25 13.93 25.19
C PRO A 175 -10.10 14.72 26.51
N THR A 176 -9.53 14.11 27.55
CA THR A 176 -9.34 14.70 28.89
C THR A 176 -7.94 15.23 29.13
N ASP A 177 -6.98 14.95 28.22
CA ASP A 177 -5.57 15.33 28.37
C ASP A 177 -5.03 15.95 27.06
N GLN A 178 -4.86 17.26 27.03
CA GLN A 178 -4.31 17.97 25.87
C GLN A 178 -2.86 17.58 25.54
N SER A 179 -2.09 17.06 26.50
CA SER A 179 -0.73 16.56 26.24
C SER A 179 -0.71 15.33 25.34
N LYS A 180 -1.87 14.68 25.16
CA LYS A 180 -2.10 13.56 24.23
C LYS A 180 -2.62 14.02 22.87
N THR A 181 -2.28 15.25 22.47
CA THR A 181 -2.56 15.75 21.13
C THR A 181 -1.32 15.57 20.26
N PHE A 182 -1.51 14.93 19.13
CA PHE A 182 -0.43 14.58 18.19
C PHE A 182 -0.72 15.10 16.79
N VAL A 183 0.34 15.44 16.10
CA VAL A 183 0.29 15.93 14.71
C VAL A 183 0.79 14.82 13.78
N PHE A 184 0.00 14.50 12.77
CA PHE A 184 0.29 13.44 11.83
C PHE A 184 0.44 13.95 10.41
N VAL A 185 1.36 13.32 9.69
CA VAL A 185 1.49 13.42 8.24
C VAL A 185 1.43 12.03 7.62
N ASP A 186 1.37 11.97 6.30
CA ASP A 186 1.26 10.76 5.50
C ASP A 186 2.30 9.71 5.89
N GLY A 187 1.85 8.47 6.04
CA GLY A 187 2.71 7.32 6.30
C GLY A 187 3.71 7.02 5.18
N GLY A 188 3.46 7.51 3.96
CA GLY A 188 4.36 7.35 2.82
C GLY A 188 5.74 7.98 2.98
N VAL A 189 5.91 8.92 3.94
CA VAL A 189 7.23 9.47 4.31
C VAL A 189 7.96 8.62 5.36
N THR A 190 7.42 7.45 5.70
CA THR A 190 8.03 6.45 6.58
C THR A 190 8.58 5.27 5.77
N PRO A 191 9.38 4.38 6.37
CA PRO A 191 9.82 3.15 5.71
C PRO A 191 8.69 2.18 5.31
N TYR A 192 7.45 2.52 5.52
CA TYR A 192 6.30 1.62 5.36
C TYR A 192 5.28 2.10 4.32
N ASN A 193 5.74 2.83 3.28
CA ASN A 193 4.88 3.16 2.14
C ASN A 193 4.32 1.89 1.46
N ASN A 194 5.13 0.83 1.40
CA ASN A 194 4.66 -0.56 1.22
C ASN A 194 4.61 -1.20 2.62
N PRO A 195 3.43 -1.48 3.19
CA PRO A 195 3.33 -2.00 4.56
C PRO A 195 3.47 -3.52 4.68
N ALA A 196 3.88 -4.24 3.62
CA ALA A 196 3.84 -5.70 3.59
C ALA A 196 4.69 -6.36 4.69
N PHE A 197 5.94 -5.94 4.86
CA PHE A 197 6.81 -6.52 5.88
C PHE A 197 6.42 -6.07 7.29
N LEU A 198 5.92 -4.85 7.43
CA LEU A 198 5.35 -4.37 8.70
C LEU A 198 4.13 -5.22 9.11
N LEU A 199 3.23 -5.50 8.16
CA LEU A 199 2.05 -6.33 8.38
C LEU A 199 2.42 -7.73 8.86
N TYR A 200 3.45 -8.35 8.25
CA TYR A 200 4.02 -9.60 8.73
C TYR A 200 4.50 -9.50 10.19
N LYS A 201 5.28 -8.47 10.52
CA LYS A 201 5.77 -8.26 11.90
C LYS A 201 4.60 -8.09 12.88
N MET A 202 3.60 -7.31 12.53
CA MET A 202 2.44 -7.07 13.41
C MET A 202 1.58 -8.32 13.59
N ALA A 203 1.55 -9.24 12.62
CA ALA A 203 0.85 -10.50 12.75
C ALA A 203 1.60 -11.53 13.60
N THR A 204 2.95 -11.54 13.56
CA THR A 204 3.74 -12.67 14.07
C THR A 204 4.61 -12.36 15.29
N GLU A 205 4.99 -11.08 15.49
CA GLU A 205 5.87 -10.74 16.61
C GLU A 205 5.09 -10.58 17.92
N PRO A 206 5.56 -11.19 19.03
CA PRO A 206 4.85 -11.21 20.31
C PRO A 206 4.50 -9.83 20.87
N ALA A 207 5.29 -8.81 20.53
CA ALA A 207 5.04 -7.43 20.96
C ALA A 207 3.67 -6.89 20.49
N TYR A 208 3.14 -7.40 19.38
CA TYR A 208 1.85 -7.01 18.79
C TYR A 208 0.69 -7.93 19.19
N ARG A 209 0.99 -9.07 19.87
CA ARG A 209 0.03 -9.96 20.53
C ARG A 209 -0.96 -10.73 19.64
N LEU A 210 -0.81 -10.72 18.30
CA LEU A 210 -1.57 -11.63 17.43
C LEU A 210 -0.97 -13.03 17.42
N ASN A 211 0.35 -13.13 17.42
CA ASN A 211 1.11 -14.38 17.51
C ASN A 211 0.71 -15.42 16.45
N TRP A 212 0.42 -14.97 15.23
CA TRP A 212 0.07 -15.88 14.14
C TRP A 212 1.24 -16.78 13.77
N LYS A 213 0.92 -18.04 13.49
CA LYS A 213 1.90 -19.05 13.16
C LYS A 213 2.61 -18.73 11.85
N LYS A 214 3.95 -18.67 11.89
CA LYS A 214 4.81 -18.52 10.71
C LYS A 214 4.77 -19.78 9.86
N GLY A 215 5.00 -19.65 8.56
CA GLY A 215 5.06 -20.75 7.60
C GLY A 215 4.34 -20.43 6.30
N GLU A 216 4.87 -20.93 5.19
CA GLU A 216 4.28 -20.71 3.86
C GLU A 216 2.92 -21.40 3.67
N ASP A 217 2.58 -22.39 4.51
CA ASP A 217 1.26 -23.01 4.57
C ASP A 217 0.31 -22.34 5.57
N ASN A 218 0.80 -21.39 6.37
CA ASN A 218 0.01 -20.72 7.40
C ASN A 218 -0.25 -19.25 7.06
N LEU A 219 0.63 -18.59 6.30
CA LEU A 219 0.53 -17.17 5.99
C LEU A 219 0.75 -16.92 4.50
N LEU A 220 -0.17 -16.14 3.92
CA LEU A 220 -0.06 -15.56 2.59
C LEU A 220 -0.08 -14.04 2.70
N ILE A 221 0.86 -13.36 2.06
CA ILE A 221 0.89 -11.91 1.91
C ILE A 221 0.77 -11.55 0.44
N ILE A 222 -0.32 -10.90 0.09
CA ILE A 222 -0.48 -10.25 -1.21
C ILE A 222 -0.16 -8.77 -1.03
N SER A 223 0.82 -8.28 -1.75
CA SER A 223 1.22 -6.87 -1.74
C SER A 223 0.92 -6.24 -3.10
N ILE A 224 0.24 -5.08 -3.08
CA ILE A 224 -0.20 -4.41 -4.30
C ILE A 224 0.29 -2.97 -4.30
N GLY A 225 1.02 -2.62 -5.36
CA GLY A 225 1.52 -1.27 -5.58
C GLY A 225 0.52 -0.38 -6.32
N THR A 226 0.89 0.89 -6.40
CA THR A 226 0.15 1.94 -7.12
C THR A 226 0.76 2.27 -8.49
N GLY A 227 1.61 1.38 -8.99
CA GLY A 227 2.45 1.60 -10.16
C GLY A 227 3.78 2.25 -9.80
N ALA A 228 4.85 1.75 -10.41
CA ALA A 228 6.19 2.31 -10.29
C ALA A 228 6.83 2.38 -11.67
N ALA A 229 7.67 3.39 -11.90
CA ALA A 229 8.64 3.35 -12.97
C ALA A 229 10.01 3.44 -12.32
N GLU A 230 10.92 2.60 -12.76
CA GLU A 230 12.33 2.85 -12.47
C GLU A 230 12.62 4.26 -12.99
N SER A 231 13.05 5.15 -12.09
CA SER A 231 13.64 6.41 -12.52
C SER A 231 14.86 5.99 -13.35
N LEU A 232 14.75 6.06 -14.66
CA LEU A 232 15.92 5.96 -15.53
C LEU A 232 16.80 7.14 -15.16
N GLY A 233 17.66 6.90 -14.18
CA GLY A 233 18.58 7.85 -13.61
C GLY A 233 19.37 8.54 -14.72
N ALA A 234 20.19 9.51 -14.37
CA ALA A 234 21.07 10.19 -15.29
C ALA A 234 21.76 9.16 -16.19
N THR A 235 21.43 9.14 -17.48
CA THR A 235 22.24 8.39 -18.46
C THR A 235 23.60 9.06 -18.56
N ALA A 236 24.63 8.32 -18.90
CA ALA A 236 25.99 8.88 -19.11
C ALA A 236 25.97 10.08 -20.10
N THR A 237 24.93 10.19 -20.93
CA THR A 237 24.71 11.27 -21.90
C THR A 237 23.91 12.47 -21.33
N ARG A 238 23.33 12.37 -20.14
CA ARG A 238 22.61 13.46 -19.46
C ARG A 238 22.93 13.49 -17.96
N PRO A 239 24.19 13.85 -17.60
CA PRO A 239 24.61 13.86 -16.18
C PRO A 239 24.02 15.03 -15.38
N ASN A 240 23.46 16.05 -16.03
CA ASN A 240 22.99 17.27 -15.38
C ASN A 240 21.47 17.28 -15.23
N LYS A 241 20.95 16.71 -14.15
CA LYS A 241 19.66 17.19 -13.60
C LYS A 241 19.94 18.54 -12.93
N ASN A 242 19.18 19.59 -13.25
CA ASN A 242 19.22 20.85 -12.49
C ASN A 242 18.94 20.55 -11.02
N ILE A 243 19.64 21.21 -10.10
CA ILE A 243 19.45 21.05 -8.64
C ILE A 243 17.97 21.13 -8.27
N VAL A 244 17.21 22.04 -8.89
CA VAL A 244 15.77 22.22 -8.66
C VAL A 244 14.98 20.96 -9.07
N SER A 245 15.27 20.35 -10.22
CA SER A 245 14.60 19.11 -10.64
C SER A 245 15.00 17.90 -9.80
N THR A 246 16.23 17.89 -9.31
CA THR A 246 16.71 16.84 -8.40
C THR A 246 15.97 16.93 -7.05
N VAL A 247 15.89 18.12 -6.45
CA VAL A 247 15.17 18.33 -5.18
C VAL A 247 13.68 18.01 -5.31
N ALA A 248 13.06 18.38 -6.42
CA ALA A 248 11.64 18.07 -6.67
C ALA A 248 11.38 16.56 -6.87
N GLY A 249 12.36 15.80 -7.37
CA GLY A 249 12.27 14.36 -7.57
C GLY A 249 12.59 13.50 -6.33
N LEU A 250 13.32 14.08 -5.34
CA LEU A 250 13.80 13.37 -4.15
C LEU A 250 12.71 12.58 -3.41
N PRO A 251 11.51 13.15 -3.14
CA PRO A 251 10.46 12.39 -2.44
C PRO A 251 10.06 11.12 -3.19
N GLY A 252 9.94 11.19 -4.51
CA GLY A 252 9.59 10.03 -5.34
C GLY A 252 10.68 8.96 -5.35
N GLU A 253 11.95 9.37 -5.45
CA GLU A 253 13.10 8.46 -5.44
C GLU A 253 13.26 7.78 -4.06
N LEU A 254 13.07 8.53 -2.96
CA LEU A 254 13.09 7.96 -1.61
C LEU A 254 11.94 6.97 -1.39
N MET A 255 10.71 7.31 -1.83
CA MET A 255 9.57 6.41 -1.74
C MET A 255 9.79 5.13 -2.54
N TYR A 256 10.41 5.22 -3.71
CA TYR A 256 10.74 4.05 -4.53
C TYR A 256 11.76 3.15 -3.81
N GLY A 257 12.88 3.70 -3.31
CA GLY A 257 13.89 2.95 -2.56
C GLY A 257 13.31 2.24 -1.34
N ILE A 258 12.42 2.91 -0.61
CA ILE A 258 11.71 2.34 0.54
C ILE A 258 10.78 1.18 0.14
N GLN A 259 10.06 1.31 -0.98
CA GLN A 259 9.19 0.23 -1.48
C GLN A 259 10.00 -1.00 -1.87
N VAL A 260 11.16 -0.80 -2.50
CA VAL A 260 12.09 -1.88 -2.87
C VAL A 260 12.61 -2.57 -1.61
N ASP A 261 13.06 -1.82 -0.59
CA ASP A 261 13.54 -2.40 0.68
C ASP A 261 12.49 -3.31 1.34
N GLN A 262 11.23 -2.87 1.41
CA GLN A 262 10.16 -3.69 1.99
C GLN A 262 9.86 -4.95 1.17
N ASP A 263 9.94 -4.88 -0.16
CA ASP A 263 9.80 -6.02 -1.06
C ASP A 263 10.97 -7.00 -0.89
N VAL A 264 12.22 -6.51 -0.81
CA VAL A 264 13.42 -7.32 -0.51
C VAL A 264 13.27 -8.04 0.82
N ASN A 265 12.85 -7.34 1.89
CA ASN A 265 12.64 -7.94 3.20
C ASN A 265 11.61 -9.08 3.16
N CYS A 266 10.48 -8.88 2.43
CA CYS A 266 9.49 -9.93 2.24
C CYS A 266 10.06 -11.14 1.49
N ARG A 267 10.86 -10.94 0.43
CA ARG A 267 11.45 -12.01 -0.36
C ARG A 267 12.56 -12.74 0.38
N THR A 268 13.27 -12.06 1.29
CA THR A 268 14.36 -12.65 2.08
C THR A 268 13.86 -13.75 3.00
N ILE A 269 12.70 -13.56 3.64
CA ILE A 269 12.18 -14.53 4.61
C ILE A 269 10.92 -15.26 4.16
N GLY A 270 10.19 -14.70 3.19
CA GLY A 270 9.05 -15.33 2.53
C GLY A 270 9.46 -16.12 1.27
N ARG A 271 8.55 -16.90 0.72
CA ARG A 271 8.68 -17.49 -0.61
C ARG A 271 7.88 -16.67 -1.60
N CYS A 272 8.56 -15.96 -2.50
CA CYS A 272 7.94 -15.15 -3.53
C CYS A 272 7.40 -16.05 -4.65
N THR A 273 6.08 -16.02 -4.87
CA THR A 273 5.41 -16.76 -5.94
C THR A 273 5.21 -15.93 -7.20
N PHE A 274 5.19 -14.60 -7.05
CA PHE A 274 5.07 -13.65 -8.15
C PHE A 274 5.60 -12.27 -7.74
N GLY A 275 6.30 -11.60 -8.65
CA GLY A 275 6.78 -10.22 -8.52
C GLY A 275 7.76 -9.87 -9.63
N ALA A 276 7.87 -8.57 -9.95
CA ALA A 276 8.89 -8.07 -10.87
C ALA A 276 10.30 -8.36 -10.33
N HIS A 277 11.27 -8.40 -11.22
CA HIS A 277 12.67 -8.49 -10.83
C HIS A 277 13.05 -7.27 -10.00
N LEU A 278 13.70 -7.52 -8.86
CA LEU A 278 14.40 -6.48 -8.13
C LEU A 278 15.76 -6.31 -8.80
N ASP A 279 16.12 -5.09 -9.14
CA ASP A 279 17.42 -4.76 -9.70
C ASP A 279 17.79 -5.63 -10.93
N ARG A 280 16.78 -6.07 -11.71
CA ARG A 280 16.87 -6.97 -12.87
C ARG A 280 17.53 -8.34 -12.61
N GLU A 281 18.10 -8.56 -11.44
CA GLU A 281 18.86 -9.77 -11.12
C GLU A 281 18.21 -10.64 -10.05
N ILE A 282 17.40 -10.05 -9.16
CA ILE A 282 16.82 -10.74 -8.02
C ILE A 282 15.30 -10.85 -8.16
N THR A 283 14.78 -12.06 -8.29
CA THR A 283 13.34 -12.31 -8.34
C THR A 283 12.75 -12.61 -6.96
N ASP A 284 13.33 -13.59 -6.26
CA ASP A 284 12.74 -14.15 -5.04
C ASP A 284 13.76 -14.48 -3.94
N LEU A 285 15.05 -14.23 -4.17
CA LEU A 285 16.17 -14.60 -3.28
C LEU A 285 16.21 -16.10 -2.92
N VAL A 286 15.54 -16.95 -3.69
CA VAL A 286 15.58 -18.40 -3.49
C VAL A 286 16.78 -18.98 -4.25
N PRO A 287 17.61 -19.82 -3.62
CA PRO A 287 18.69 -20.50 -4.30
C PRO A 287 18.17 -21.29 -5.51
N ARG A 288 18.86 -21.16 -6.66
CA ARG A 288 18.51 -21.85 -7.90
C ARG A 288 19.52 -22.93 -8.24
N GLN A 289 19.08 -23.93 -9.00
CA GLN A 289 19.95 -25.01 -9.49
C GLN A 289 20.81 -24.47 -10.62
N LEU A 290 21.91 -23.83 -10.30
CA LEU A 290 22.84 -23.29 -11.28
C LEU A 290 23.83 -24.35 -11.74
N ARG A 291 24.20 -24.29 -13.03
CA ARG A 291 25.27 -25.10 -13.64
C ARG A 291 26.32 -24.17 -14.20
N GLU A 292 27.56 -24.62 -14.21
CA GLU A 292 28.64 -23.85 -14.81
C GLU A 292 28.38 -23.61 -16.31
N GLY A 293 28.62 -22.39 -16.77
CA GLY A 293 28.40 -21.98 -18.17
C GLY A 293 26.98 -21.51 -18.53
N MET A 294 26.04 -21.47 -17.60
CA MET A 294 24.71 -20.93 -17.86
C MET A 294 24.79 -19.41 -18.12
N THR A 295 24.06 -18.97 -19.14
CA THR A 295 23.77 -17.54 -19.36
C THR A 295 22.92 -16.97 -18.23
N LEU A 296 22.87 -15.63 -18.08
CA LEU A 296 22.02 -14.97 -17.09
C LEU A 296 20.54 -15.36 -17.26
N GLU A 297 20.06 -15.42 -18.50
CA GLU A 297 18.68 -15.79 -18.82
C GLU A 297 18.35 -17.22 -18.36
N GLU A 298 19.28 -18.17 -18.60
CA GLU A 298 19.15 -19.55 -18.15
C GLU A 298 19.21 -19.68 -16.62
N GLN A 299 20.03 -18.86 -15.96
CA GLN A 299 20.10 -18.81 -14.50
C GLN A 299 18.76 -18.36 -13.90
N TYR A 300 18.10 -17.36 -14.50
CA TYR A 300 16.78 -16.90 -14.05
C TYR A 300 15.67 -17.91 -14.31
N ALA A 301 15.76 -18.66 -15.41
CA ALA A 301 14.82 -19.71 -15.72
C ALA A 301 15.08 -21.02 -14.96
N ALA A 302 16.24 -21.15 -14.28
CA ALA A 302 16.60 -22.36 -13.55
C ALA A 302 15.60 -22.64 -12.42
N PRO A 303 15.22 -23.92 -12.20
CA PRO A 303 14.33 -24.30 -11.13
C PRO A 303 14.94 -23.96 -9.76
N SER A 304 14.10 -23.59 -8.81
CA SER A 304 14.51 -23.36 -7.42
C SER A 304 15.11 -24.64 -6.83
N VAL A 305 16.15 -24.50 -6.02
CA VAL A 305 16.63 -25.61 -5.21
C VAL A 305 15.51 -25.99 -4.23
N PRO A 306 15.13 -27.27 -4.12
CA PRO A 306 14.19 -27.69 -3.10
C PRO A 306 14.72 -27.21 -1.74
N LEU A 307 13.94 -26.36 -1.07
CA LEU A 307 14.33 -25.87 0.26
C LEU A 307 14.40 -27.09 1.18
N SER A 308 15.61 -27.36 1.72
CA SER A 308 15.69 -28.29 2.84
C SER A 308 14.76 -27.76 3.95
N THR A 309 14.07 -28.65 4.62
CA THR A 309 13.11 -28.38 5.71
C THR A 309 13.65 -27.48 6.81
N ASN A 310 14.94 -27.18 6.83
CA ASN A 310 15.62 -26.34 7.83
C ASN A 310 15.64 -24.84 7.50
N LEU A 311 15.21 -24.41 6.32
CA LEU A 311 15.06 -23.01 5.93
C LEU A 311 13.57 -22.69 5.70
N GLY A 312 12.70 -23.12 6.61
CA GLY A 312 11.26 -22.88 6.52
C GLY A 312 10.95 -21.41 6.22
N ARG A 313 10.31 -21.14 5.10
CA ARG A 313 9.85 -19.81 4.74
C ARG A 313 8.73 -19.40 5.69
N HIS A 314 8.70 -18.12 6.05
CA HIS A 314 7.77 -17.63 7.05
C HIS A 314 6.38 -17.37 6.48
N PHE A 315 6.24 -17.19 5.17
CA PHE A 315 4.98 -16.96 4.46
C PHE A 315 5.14 -17.14 2.94
N LEU A 316 4.03 -17.30 2.25
CA LEU A 316 3.95 -17.06 0.80
C LEU A 316 3.81 -15.57 0.53
N TYR A 317 4.45 -15.09 -0.53
CA TYR A 317 4.45 -13.70 -0.91
C TYR A 317 4.19 -13.53 -2.41
N ALA A 318 3.26 -12.67 -2.76
CA ALA A 318 3.09 -12.21 -4.14
C ALA A 318 3.01 -10.69 -4.18
N ARG A 319 3.83 -10.08 -5.06
CA ARG A 319 3.87 -8.64 -5.28
C ARG A 319 3.32 -8.29 -6.66
N TYR A 320 2.22 -7.56 -6.71
CA TYR A 320 1.65 -7.03 -7.94
C TYR A 320 1.87 -5.52 -8.01
N ASN A 321 2.48 -5.07 -9.11
CA ASN A 321 2.68 -3.65 -9.37
C ASN A 321 2.72 -3.42 -10.88
N ALA A 322 2.13 -2.33 -11.36
CA ALA A 322 2.22 -1.96 -12.77
C ALA A 322 3.56 -1.27 -13.04
N ASP A 323 4.24 -1.67 -14.11
CA ASP A 323 5.38 -0.92 -14.62
C ASP A 323 4.88 0.27 -15.43
N LEU A 324 5.09 1.49 -14.88
CA LEU A 324 4.71 2.76 -15.49
C LEU A 324 5.85 3.39 -16.30
N SER A 325 6.90 2.64 -16.64
CA SER A 325 7.91 3.06 -17.62
C SER A 325 7.35 3.01 -19.05
N ASP A 326 8.02 3.65 -20.01
CA ASP A 326 7.64 3.58 -21.43
C ASP A 326 7.59 2.13 -21.92
N ALA A 327 8.54 1.29 -21.50
CA ALA A 327 8.59 -0.13 -21.85
C ALA A 327 7.43 -0.91 -21.19
N GLY A 328 7.17 -0.65 -19.92
CA GLY A 328 6.08 -1.27 -19.17
C GLY A 328 4.71 -0.90 -19.74
N LEU A 329 4.45 0.39 -19.98
CA LEU A 329 3.20 0.87 -20.59
C LEU A 329 2.99 0.27 -21.98
N LYS A 330 4.02 0.17 -22.80
CA LYS A 330 3.95 -0.50 -24.10
C LYS A 330 3.58 -1.98 -23.94
N THR A 331 4.17 -2.68 -23.00
CA THR A 331 3.89 -4.09 -22.71
C THR A 331 2.44 -4.28 -22.23
N LEU A 332 1.93 -3.34 -21.43
CA LEU A 332 0.55 -3.34 -20.96
C LEU A 332 -0.48 -2.91 -22.00
N GLY A 333 -0.04 -2.50 -23.21
CA GLY A 333 -0.92 -2.10 -24.31
C GLY A 333 -1.23 -0.60 -24.38
N PHE A 334 -0.47 0.25 -23.68
CA PHE A 334 -0.65 1.69 -23.60
C PHE A 334 0.53 2.51 -24.15
N PRO A 335 1.04 2.23 -25.37
CA PRO A 335 2.24 2.87 -25.91
C PRO A 335 2.09 4.40 -26.14
N GLN A 336 0.85 4.91 -26.15
CA GLN A 336 0.53 6.33 -26.38
C GLN A 336 0.38 7.14 -25.10
N VAL A 337 0.45 6.49 -23.93
CA VAL A 337 0.26 7.16 -22.63
C VAL A 337 1.52 7.89 -22.25
N ASP A 338 1.39 9.16 -21.85
CA ASP A 338 2.50 9.95 -21.31
C ASP A 338 2.92 9.41 -19.92
N THR A 339 4.07 8.76 -19.90
CA THR A 339 4.71 8.19 -18.73
C THR A 339 4.86 9.21 -17.60
N ALA A 340 5.30 10.43 -17.92
CA ALA A 340 5.51 11.46 -16.91
C ALA A 340 4.19 11.91 -16.25
N SER A 341 3.09 11.86 -16.99
CA SER A 341 1.75 12.20 -16.48
C SER A 341 1.21 11.13 -15.54
N VAL A 342 1.25 9.85 -15.94
CA VAL A 342 0.66 8.76 -15.13
C VAL A 342 1.46 8.42 -13.86
N GLN A 343 2.71 8.86 -13.79
CA GLN A 343 3.53 8.71 -12.57
C GLN A 343 3.20 9.74 -11.49
N LYS A 344 2.50 10.85 -11.82
CA LYS A 344 2.13 11.86 -10.85
C LYS A 344 1.01 11.36 -9.93
N MET A 345 1.15 11.62 -8.63
CA MET A 345 0.19 11.20 -7.60
C MET A 345 -1.07 12.07 -7.55
N ASP A 346 -1.08 13.20 -8.26
CA ASP A 346 -2.11 14.23 -8.27
C ASP A 346 -2.72 14.47 -9.65
N ALA A 347 -2.34 13.68 -10.65
CA ALA A 347 -2.82 13.84 -12.02
C ALA A 347 -4.24 13.27 -12.20
N VAL A 348 -5.23 13.96 -11.68
CA VAL A 348 -6.65 13.55 -11.69
C VAL A 348 -7.25 13.40 -13.10
N GLY A 349 -6.65 14.03 -14.12
CA GLY A 349 -7.02 13.82 -15.51
C GLY A 349 -6.79 12.38 -16.01
N ASN A 350 -5.94 11.63 -15.30
CA ASN A 350 -5.59 10.25 -15.65
C ASN A 350 -6.48 9.19 -14.98
N ILE A 351 -7.53 9.58 -14.24
CA ILE A 351 -8.43 8.65 -13.54
C ILE A 351 -8.85 7.46 -14.41
N PRO A 352 -9.40 7.62 -15.63
CA PRO A 352 -9.82 6.47 -16.44
C PRO A 352 -8.65 5.58 -16.86
N ILE A 353 -7.54 6.18 -17.29
CA ILE A 353 -6.41 5.42 -17.83
C ILE A 353 -5.66 4.66 -16.71
N LEU A 354 -5.56 5.21 -15.50
CA LEU A 354 -4.93 4.53 -14.36
C LEU A 354 -5.68 3.25 -13.98
N LEU A 355 -7.01 3.27 -14.03
CA LEU A 355 -7.82 2.08 -13.78
C LEU A 355 -7.59 1.02 -14.87
N GLU A 356 -7.55 1.40 -16.12
CA GLU A 356 -7.30 0.47 -17.22
C GLU A 356 -5.88 -0.10 -17.19
N ILE A 357 -4.87 0.68 -16.84
CA ILE A 357 -3.51 0.19 -16.58
C ILE A 357 -3.52 -0.86 -15.47
N GLY A 358 -4.24 -0.60 -14.36
CA GLY A 358 -4.41 -1.56 -13.27
C GLY A 358 -5.06 -2.86 -13.72
N ARG A 359 -6.12 -2.79 -14.54
CA ARG A 359 -6.80 -3.95 -15.13
C ARG A 359 -5.92 -4.74 -16.09
N ALA A 360 -5.08 -4.06 -16.86
CA ALA A 360 -4.10 -4.71 -17.72
C ALA A 360 -3.02 -5.43 -16.90
N ALA A 361 -2.46 -4.79 -15.90
CA ALA A 361 -1.50 -5.41 -14.98
C ALA A 361 -2.11 -6.61 -14.23
N ALA A 362 -3.41 -6.57 -13.95
CA ALA A 362 -4.15 -7.65 -13.30
C ALA A 362 -4.22 -8.95 -14.12
N GLN A 363 -3.91 -8.93 -15.42
CA GLN A 363 -3.87 -10.15 -16.23
C GLN A 363 -2.77 -11.13 -15.76
N ALA A 364 -1.74 -10.61 -15.07
CA ALA A 364 -0.70 -11.43 -14.46
C ALA A 364 -1.16 -12.16 -13.19
N VAL A 365 -2.30 -11.79 -12.59
CA VAL A 365 -2.81 -12.42 -11.36
C VAL A 365 -3.36 -13.81 -11.66
N LYS A 366 -2.79 -14.84 -11.01
CA LYS A 366 -3.20 -16.24 -11.14
C LYS A 366 -3.42 -16.86 -9.77
N THR A 367 -4.30 -17.86 -9.70
CA THR A 367 -4.57 -18.63 -8.47
C THR A 367 -3.32 -19.35 -7.94
N ASP A 368 -2.45 -19.81 -8.84
CA ASP A 368 -1.22 -20.52 -8.45
C ASP A 368 -0.28 -19.66 -7.60
N HIS A 369 -0.37 -18.32 -7.73
CA HIS A 369 0.42 -17.41 -6.89
C HIS A 369 -0.01 -17.43 -5.41
N PHE A 370 -1.20 -17.96 -5.12
CA PHE A 370 -1.76 -18.02 -3.77
C PHE A 370 -1.44 -19.35 -3.07
N GLY A 371 -0.79 -20.30 -3.77
CA GLY A 371 -0.37 -21.59 -3.21
C GLY A 371 -1.56 -22.42 -2.70
N SER A 372 -1.45 -22.86 -1.45
CA SER A 372 -2.51 -23.64 -0.77
C SER A 372 -3.66 -22.76 -0.21
N PHE A 373 -3.56 -21.44 -0.33
CA PHE A 373 -4.60 -20.50 0.08
C PHE A 373 -5.59 -20.31 -1.09
N PRO A 374 -6.68 -20.99 -1.08
CA PRO A 374 -7.57 -21.00 -2.22
C PRO A 374 -8.43 -19.74 -2.32
#